data_01074f265052fab4937b7635bd44cfc9
#
_entry.id   01074f265052fab4937b7635bd44cfc9
#
_cell.length_a   1.000
_cell.length_b   1.000
_cell.length_c   1.000
_cell.angle_alpha   90.00
_cell.angle_beta   90.00
_cell.angle_gamma   90.00
#
_symmetry.space_group_name_H-M   'P 1'
#
loop_
_entity.id
_entity.type
_entity.pdbx_description
1 polymer ?
#
loop_
_entity_poly.entity_id
_entity_poly.type
_entity_poly.pdbx_seq_one_letter_code
_entity_poly.pdbx_strand_id
1 'polypeptide(L)'
;VVDNLNELHRIEKLSAEKGVVTSISMRIKPGIDAHTHEFIRTGQIDSKFGFALENGEAFEAVKEAVACENVELIGLHCHIGSQIFDKAPFVLAAQVMLKFYNKIHTELGKTLTHLNLGGGFGVKYKEADAAVPYEDYMSDVSEAVHAACKEYGIQVPYIYIEPGRSIVCEAGLTLYTVGDIKTIPNVRT
;
A
#
# COMPACT_ATOMS: atom_id res chain seq x y z
N VAL A 1 -8.45 -3.61 6.67
CA VAL A 1 -8.19 -2.83 5.44
C VAL A 1 -9.31 -3.08 4.46
N VAL A 2 -9.90 -2.03 3.93
CA VAL A 2 -11.06 -2.06 3.01
C VAL A 2 -10.57 -1.82 1.59
N ASP A 3 -10.95 -2.70 0.66
CA ASP A 3 -10.45 -2.74 -0.71
C ASP A 3 -11.47 -2.19 -1.74
N ASN A 4 -12.76 -2.16 -1.41
CA ASN A 4 -13.84 -1.68 -2.28
C ASN A 4 -15.08 -1.24 -1.47
N LEU A 5 -16.01 -0.50 -2.11
CA LEU A 5 -17.20 0.03 -1.46
C LEU A 5 -18.18 -1.07 -0.97
N ASN A 6 -18.31 -2.18 -1.68
CA ASN A 6 -19.16 -3.27 -1.22
C ASN A 6 -18.68 -3.86 0.12
N GLU A 7 -17.36 -3.90 0.32
CA GLU A 7 -16.77 -4.31 1.57
C GLU A 7 -17.04 -3.29 2.68
N LEU A 8 -16.89 -1.98 2.40
CA LEU A 8 -17.24 -0.91 3.32
C LEU A 8 -18.70 -1.03 3.79
N HIS A 9 -19.66 -1.16 2.88
CA HIS A 9 -21.08 -1.28 3.20
C HIS A 9 -21.37 -2.55 4.02
N ARG A 10 -20.67 -3.64 3.72
CA ARG A 10 -20.83 -4.89 4.49
C ARG A 10 -20.32 -4.73 5.92
N ILE A 11 -19.18 -4.05 6.10
CA ILE A 11 -18.62 -3.76 7.43
C ILE A 11 -19.58 -2.85 8.20
N GLU A 12 -20.05 -1.76 7.59
CA GLU A 12 -21.03 -0.83 8.19
C GLU A 12 -22.25 -1.58 8.69
N LYS A 13 -22.87 -2.40 7.82
CA LYS A 13 -24.05 -3.21 8.17
C LYS A 13 -23.79 -4.17 9.34
N LEU A 14 -22.68 -4.92 9.29
CA LEU A 14 -22.36 -5.89 10.34
C LEU A 14 -22.02 -5.21 11.66
N SER A 15 -21.39 -4.04 11.61
CA SER A 15 -21.07 -3.23 12.80
C SER A 15 -22.36 -2.72 13.45
N ALA A 16 -23.30 -2.21 12.65
CA ALA A 16 -24.61 -1.78 13.11
C ALA A 16 -25.40 -2.93 13.76
N GLU A 17 -25.45 -4.10 13.11
CA GLU A 17 -26.12 -5.30 13.65
C GLU A 17 -25.53 -5.77 14.99
N LYS A 18 -24.24 -5.52 15.21
CA LYS A 18 -23.54 -5.90 16.45
C LYS A 18 -23.49 -4.78 17.49
N GLY A 19 -23.93 -3.58 17.15
CA GLY A 19 -23.86 -2.40 18.03
C GLY A 19 -22.43 -1.98 18.37
N VAL A 20 -21.50 -2.09 17.40
CA VAL A 20 -20.09 -1.70 17.57
C VAL A 20 -19.67 -0.71 16.48
N VAL A 21 -18.62 0.05 16.75
CA VAL A 21 -17.93 0.86 15.74
C VAL A 21 -16.65 0.14 15.33
N THR A 22 -16.49 -0.12 14.04
CA THR A 22 -15.31 -0.83 13.51
C THR A 22 -14.31 0.16 12.94
N SER A 23 -13.08 0.17 13.48
CA SER A 23 -11.97 0.96 12.92
C SER A 23 -11.45 0.32 11.64
N ILE A 24 -11.31 1.13 10.59
CA ILE A 24 -10.83 0.68 9.28
C ILE A 24 -9.69 1.56 8.74
N SER A 25 -8.90 0.97 7.84
CA SER A 25 -8.04 1.68 6.91
C SER A 25 -8.49 1.39 5.48
N MET A 26 -8.44 2.38 4.60
CA MET A 26 -8.79 2.19 3.19
C MET A 26 -7.54 1.92 2.34
N ARG A 27 -7.62 0.93 1.45
CA ARG A 27 -6.53 0.61 0.52
C ARG A 27 -6.56 1.52 -0.69
N ILE A 28 -5.50 2.30 -0.85
CA ILE A 28 -5.33 3.29 -1.91
C ILE A 28 -4.30 2.80 -2.92
N LYS A 29 -4.59 3.00 -4.20
CA LYS A 29 -3.63 2.85 -5.30
C LYS A 29 -2.93 4.19 -5.51
N PRO A 30 -1.66 4.36 -5.12
CA PRO A 30 -0.97 5.65 -5.24
C PRO A 30 -0.46 5.96 -6.65
N GLY A 31 -0.66 5.07 -7.63
CA GLY A 31 -0.20 5.27 -9.01
C GLY A 31 1.31 5.13 -9.20
N ILE A 32 1.98 4.33 -8.38
CA ILE A 32 3.44 4.15 -8.40
C ILE A 32 3.80 2.82 -9.07
N ASP A 33 4.68 2.87 -10.07
CA ASP A 33 5.32 1.69 -10.67
C ASP A 33 6.74 1.53 -10.10
N ALA A 34 6.91 0.54 -9.24
CA ALA A 34 8.18 0.28 -8.57
C ALA A 34 9.24 -0.42 -9.45
N HIS A 35 8.90 -0.80 -10.69
CA HIS A 35 9.77 -1.55 -11.59
C HIS A 35 10.29 -0.75 -12.77
N THR A 36 9.95 0.54 -12.88
CA THR A 36 10.38 1.43 -13.96
C THR A 36 11.18 2.61 -13.43
N HIS A 37 12.10 3.16 -14.25
CA HIS A 37 12.83 4.39 -13.92
C HIS A 37 11.91 5.63 -13.83
N GLU A 38 10.71 5.57 -14.40
CA GLU A 38 9.65 6.55 -14.23
C GLU A 38 8.64 5.99 -13.21
N PHE A 39 8.88 6.26 -11.93
CA PHE A 39 8.08 5.72 -10.82
C PHE A 39 6.61 6.16 -10.81
N ILE A 40 6.25 7.18 -11.57
CA ILE A 40 4.87 7.64 -11.71
C ILE A 40 4.35 7.18 -13.06
N ARG A 41 3.44 6.23 -13.07
CA ARG A 41 2.68 5.83 -14.25
C ARG A 41 1.20 6.11 -14.05
N THR A 42 0.63 6.88 -14.96
CA THR A 42 -0.82 7.08 -15.15
C THR A 42 -1.56 5.82 -15.61
N GLY A 43 -0.95 4.65 -15.57
CA GLY A 43 -1.46 3.42 -16.16
C GLY A 43 -1.72 2.24 -15.23
N GLN A 44 -1.47 2.34 -13.92
CA GLN A 44 -1.79 1.26 -12.97
C GLN A 44 -3.23 1.30 -12.44
N ILE A 45 -4.13 2.02 -13.10
CA ILE A 45 -5.58 1.95 -12.85
C ILE A 45 -6.11 0.52 -13.00
N ASP A 46 -5.43 -0.31 -13.79
CA ASP A 46 -5.78 -1.72 -14.07
C ASP A 46 -5.46 -2.70 -12.91
N SER A 47 -5.00 -2.22 -11.77
CA SER A 47 -4.87 -3.06 -10.60
C SER A 47 -6.24 -3.39 -10.03
N LYS A 48 -6.50 -4.69 -9.80
CA LYS A 48 -7.74 -5.18 -9.16
C LYS A 48 -7.91 -4.80 -7.69
N PHE A 49 -6.92 -4.13 -7.07
CA PHE A 49 -6.89 -3.83 -5.64
C PHE A 49 -7.07 -2.34 -5.37
N GLY A 50 -7.86 -2.03 -4.34
CA GLY A 50 -7.96 -0.71 -3.74
C GLY A 50 -8.57 0.37 -4.64
N PHE A 51 -8.67 1.58 -4.09
CA PHE A 51 -9.26 2.75 -4.72
C PHE A 51 -8.19 3.58 -5.43
N ALA A 52 -8.46 3.98 -6.67
CA ALA A 52 -7.50 4.77 -7.45
C ALA A 52 -7.46 6.23 -6.97
N LEU A 53 -6.24 6.75 -6.77
CA LEU A 53 -6.03 8.13 -6.36
C LEU A 53 -6.17 9.11 -7.53
N GLU A 54 -5.70 8.72 -8.72
CA GLU A 54 -5.57 9.58 -9.89
C GLU A 54 -6.91 10.06 -10.45
N ASN A 55 -7.92 9.21 -10.46
CA ASN A 55 -9.25 9.51 -11.02
C ASN A 55 -10.24 10.08 -9.99
N GLY A 56 -9.81 10.27 -8.73
CA GLY A 56 -10.63 10.77 -7.64
C GLY A 56 -11.46 9.72 -6.91
N GLU A 57 -11.49 8.46 -7.36
CA GLU A 57 -12.21 7.37 -6.74
C GLU A 57 -11.89 7.21 -5.24
N ALA A 58 -10.60 7.29 -4.89
CA ALA A 58 -10.15 7.19 -3.52
C ALA A 58 -10.75 8.26 -2.61
N PHE A 59 -10.89 9.50 -3.11
CA PHE A 59 -11.44 10.58 -2.32
C PHE A 59 -12.95 10.45 -2.10
N GLU A 60 -13.69 10.04 -3.13
CA GLU A 60 -15.13 9.77 -3.01
C GLU A 60 -15.39 8.61 -2.05
N ALA A 61 -14.61 7.53 -2.14
CA ALA A 61 -14.71 6.40 -1.21
C ALA A 61 -14.38 6.79 0.25
N VAL A 62 -13.39 7.66 0.46
CA VAL A 62 -13.08 8.20 1.79
C VAL A 62 -14.23 9.05 2.33
N LYS A 63 -14.87 9.90 1.50
CA LYS A 63 -16.05 10.67 1.92
C LYS A 63 -17.17 9.76 2.40
N GLU A 64 -17.41 8.66 1.68
CA GLU A 64 -18.41 7.69 2.06
C GLU A 64 -18.05 6.98 3.38
N ALA A 65 -16.80 6.59 3.56
CA ALA A 65 -16.34 5.97 4.82
C ALA A 65 -16.44 6.93 6.02
N VAL A 66 -16.18 8.22 5.82
CA VAL A 66 -16.32 9.24 6.88
C VAL A 66 -17.78 9.49 7.24
N ALA A 67 -18.71 9.28 6.30
CA ALA A 67 -20.15 9.43 6.51
C ALA A 67 -20.81 8.21 7.19
N CYS A 68 -20.13 7.07 7.30
CA CYS A 68 -20.62 5.88 8.00
C CYS A 68 -20.78 6.14 9.50
N GLU A 69 -21.85 5.61 10.10
CA GLU A 69 -22.14 5.76 11.54
C GLU A 69 -21.45 4.70 12.41
N ASN A 70 -21.25 3.50 11.85
CA ASN A 70 -20.71 2.34 12.58
C ASN A 70 -19.30 1.93 12.11
N VAL A 71 -18.66 2.80 11.34
CA VAL A 71 -17.28 2.64 10.87
C VAL A 71 -16.48 3.87 11.24
N GLU A 72 -15.29 3.65 11.76
CA GLU A 72 -14.32 4.73 12.00
C GLU A 72 -13.14 4.59 11.04
N LEU A 73 -13.00 5.52 10.11
CA LEU A 73 -11.81 5.61 9.27
C LEU A 73 -10.64 6.17 10.10
N ILE A 74 -9.66 5.30 10.42
CA ILE A 74 -8.48 5.67 11.21
C ILE A 74 -7.22 5.84 10.36
N GLY A 75 -7.20 5.33 9.13
CA GLY A 75 -5.97 5.37 8.34
C GLY A 75 -6.13 4.99 6.88
N LEU A 76 -4.99 5.02 6.20
CA LEU A 76 -4.84 4.58 4.82
C LEU A 76 -3.82 3.45 4.72
N HIS A 77 -3.97 2.64 3.71
CA HIS A 77 -3.06 1.56 3.34
C HIS A 77 -2.68 1.68 1.87
N CYS A 78 -1.45 1.38 1.51
CA CYS A 78 -1.05 1.11 0.14
C CYS A 78 -0.11 -0.09 0.06
N HIS A 79 0.03 -0.64 -1.14
CA HIS A 79 1.03 -1.67 -1.44
C HIS A 79 1.46 -1.48 -2.89
N ILE A 80 2.74 -1.23 -3.11
CA ILE A 80 3.29 -0.77 -4.39
C ILE A 80 3.96 -1.86 -5.23
N GLY A 81 3.99 -3.10 -4.74
CA GLY A 81 4.54 -4.22 -5.48
C GLY A 81 5.29 -5.23 -4.62
N SER A 82 6.11 -6.07 -5.28
CA SER A 82 6.89 -7.15 -4.65
C SER A 82 8.27 -7.22 -5.26
N GLN A 83 9.28 -7.65 -4.49
CA GLN A 83 10.69 -7.73 -4.93
C GLN A 83 11.24 -6.37 -5.41
N ILE A 84 11.02 -5.35 -4.59
CA ILE A 84 11.47 -3.98 -4.86
C ILE A 84 12.78 -3.77 -4.13
N PHE A 85 13.85 -3.52 -4.88
CA PHE A 85 15.20 -3.30 -4.36
C PHE A 85 15.58 -1.82 -4.27
N ASP A 86 14.83 -0.95 -4.94
CA ASP A 86 15.04 0.50 -4.87
C ASP A 86 14.22 1.09 -3.71
N LYS A 87 14.83 2.03 -2.98
CA LYS A 87 14.20 2.74 -1.86
C LYS A 87 13.26 3.85 -2.33
N ALA A 88 13.57 4.48 -3.47
CA ALA A 88 12.84 5.64 -3.97
C ALA A 88 11.32 5.42 -4.14
N PRO A 89 10.83 4.27 -4.63
CA PRO A 89 9.39 4.00 -4.69
C PRO A 89 8.68 4.03 -3.33
N PHE A 90 9.33 3.56 -2.26
CA PHE A 90 8.76 3.59 -0.91
C PHE A 90 8.69 5.01 -0.35
N VAL A 91 9.73 5.82 -0.60
CA VAL A 91 9.75 7.25 -0.26
C VAL A 91 8.63 7.99 -0.98
N LEU A 92 8.49 7.76 -2.28
CA LEU A 92 7.44 8.37 -3.10
C LEU A 92 6.04 7.95 -2.60
N ALA A 93 5.86 6.67 -2.25
CA ALA A 93 4.59 6.18 -1.70
C ALA A 93 4.22 6.93 -0.41
N ALA A 94 5.17 7.10 0.51
CA ALA A 94 4.94 7.86 1.74
C ALA A 94 4.53 9.32 1.44
N GLN A 95 5.21 9.98 0.52
CA GLN A 95 4.91 11.37 0.13
C GLN A 95 3.52 11.50 -0.50
N VAL A 96 3.18 10.63 -1.47
CA VAL A 96 1.87 10.62 -2.14
C VAL A 96 0.74 10.36 -1.16
N MET A 97 0.92 9.39 -0.27
CA MET A 97 -0.07 9.03 0.73
C MET A 97 -0.28 10.14 1.75
N LEU A 98 0.78 10.81 2.22
CA LEU A 98 0.69 11.94 3.15
C LEU A 98 0.08 13.19 2.50
N LYS A 99 0.33 13.43 1.21
CA LYS A 99 -0.38 14.46 0.46
C LYS A 99 -1.89 14.19 0.43
N PHE A 100 -2.28 12.93 0.26
CA PHE A 100 -3.69 12.54 0.30
C PHE A 100 -4.27 12.64 1.72
N TYR A 101 -3.51 12.31 2.75
CA TYR A 101 -3.85 12.56 4.16
C TYR A 101 -4.18 14.04 4.40
N ASN A 102 -3.30 14.93 3.94
CA ASN A 102 -3.51 16.37 4.08
C ASN A 102 -4.79 16.81 3.36
N LYS A 103 -5.06 16.28 2.16
CA LYS A 103 -6.31 16.57 1.45
C LYS A 103 -7.54 16.16 2.26
N ILE A 104 -7.53 14.97 2.84
CA ILE A 104 -8.62 14.48 3.70
C ILE A 104 -8.79 15.39 4.92
N HIS A 105 -7.69 15.78 5.55
CA HIS A 105 -7.74 16.67 6.70
C HIS A 105 -8.31 18.04 6.34
N THR A 106 -7.84 18.64 5.26
CA THR A 106 -8.25 20.01 4.87
C THR A 106 -9.66 20.09 4.29
N GLU A 107 -10.09 19.08 3.52
CA GLU A 107 -11.39 19.12 2.84
C GLU A 107 -12.52 18.46 3.65
N LEU A 108 -12.20 17.46 4.50
CA LEU A 108 -13.21 16.74 5.29
C LEU A 108 -13.10 16.99 6.80
N GLY A 109 -12.10 17.71 7.27
CA GLY A 109 -11.84 17.91 8.70
C GLY A 109 -11.48 16.64 9.46
N LYS A 110 -11.22 15.52 8.75
CA LYS A 110 -10.92 14.22 9.37
C LYS A 110 -9.42 14.07 9.57
N THR A 111 -9.00 13.89 10.81
CA THR A 111 -7.62 13.54 11.13
C THR A 111 -7.47 12.03 11.19
N LEU A 112 -6.57 11.49 10.40
CA LEU A 112 -6.21 10.08 10.41
C LEU A 112 -4.96 9.87 11.27
N THR A 113 -4.79 8.68 11.81
CA THR A 113 -3.69 8.36 12.74
C THR A 113 -2.81 7.20 12.30
N HIS A 114 -3.21 6.46 11.26
CA HIS A 114 -2.54 5.24 10.82
C HIS A 114 -2.19 5.30 9.33
N LEU A 115 -0.94 5.04 8.98
CA LEU A 115 -0.49 4.90 7.60
C LEU A 115 0.25 3.57 7.43
N ASN A 116 -0.32 2.68 6.63
CA ASN A 116 0.29 1.40 6.29
C ASN A 116 0.87 1.49 4.86
N LEU A 117 2.16 1.34 4.73
CA LEU A 117 2.89 1.42 3.45
C LEU A 117 3.05 0.05 2.77
N GLY A 118 2.44 -1.01 3.35
CA GLY A 118 2.50 -2.35 2.81
C GLY A 118 3.86 -3.01 2.96
N GLY A 119 4.09 -3.98 2.10
CA GLY A 119 5.35 -4.71 2.04
C GLY A 119 6.00 -4.56 0.67
N GLY A 120 6.67 -5.61 0.23
CA GLY A 120 7.28 -5.64 -1.10
C GLY A 120 8.79 -5.52 -1.10
N PHE A 121 9.42 -5.44 0.06
CA PHE A 121 10.88 -5.37 0.21
C PHE A 121 11.57 -6.54 -0.50
N GLY A 122 12.58 -6.23 -1.32
CA GLY A 122 13.35 -7.20 -2.08
C GLY A 122 14.15 -8.13 -1.19
N VAL A 123 14.18 -9.41 -1.55
CA VAL A 123 14.99 -10.43 -0.89
C VAL A 123 15.94 -11.08 -1.90
N LYS A 124 17.08 -11.53 -1.42
CA LYS A 124 18.08 -12.15 -2.24
C LYS A 124 17.69 -13.60 -2.57
N TYR A 125 17.39 -13.87 -3.84
CA TYR A 125 17.24 -15.23 -4.39
C TYR A 125 18.45 -15.65 -5.24
N LYS A 126 19.16 -14.70 -5.83
CA LYS A 126 20.32 -14.89 -6.70
C LYS A 126 21.47 -14.03 -6.20
N GLU A 127 22.70 -14.39 -6.58
CA GLU A 127 23.87 -13.58 -6.23
C GLU A 127 23.82 -12.14 -6.75
N ALA A 128 23.14 -11.94 -7.88
CA ALA A 128 22.97 -10.62 -8.48
C ALA A 128 21.91 -9.74 -7.78
N ASP A 129 21.09 -10.29 -6.88
CA ASP A 129 20.06 -9.54 -6.18
C ASP A 129 20.69 -8.71 -5.06
N ALA A 130 20.57 -7.39 -5.16
CA ALA A 130 21.08 -6.42 -4.20
C ALA A 130 20.02 -6.12 -3.13
N ALA A 131 19.83 -7.04 -2.19
CA ALA A 131 18.92 -6.81 -1.06
C ALA A 131 19.44 -5.65 -0.20
N VAL A 132 18.52 -4.75 0.17
CA VAL A 132 18.81 -3.58 1.00
C VAL A 132 18.31 -3.86 2.43
N PRO A 133 19.08 -3.52 3.47
CA PRO A 133 18.62 -3.65 4.86
C PRO A 133 17.38 -2.81 5.14
N TYR A 134 16.51 -3.29 6.04
CA TYR A 134 15.29 -2.55 6.43
C TYR A 134 15.58 -1.15 6.96
N GLU A 135 16.63 -1.01 7.73
CA GLU A 135 17.04 0.28 8.29
C GLU A 135 17.28 1.34 7.23
N ASP A 136 17.82 0.95 6.07
CA ASP A 136 18.07 1.88 4.96
C ASP A 136 16.77 2.32 4.27
N TYR A 137 15.81 1.39 4.10
CA TYR A 137 14.47 1.75 3.61
C TYR A 137 13.77 2.67 4.61
N MET A 138 13.78 2.31 5.90
CA MET A 138 13.03 3.02 6.93
C MET A 138 13.64 4.36 7.28
N SER A 139 14.95 4.52 7.15
CA SER A 139 15.61 5.82 7.31
C SER A 139 15.07 6.83 6.29
N ASP A 140 15.12 6.49 5.00
CA ASP A 140 14.67 7.39 3.93
C ASP A 140 13.17 7.66 4.00
N VAL A 141 12.36 6.62 4.30
CA VAL A 141 10.91 6.77 4.48
C VAL A 141 10.59 7.64 5.68
N SER A 142 11.30 7.46 6.81
CA SER A 142 11.10 8.26 8.02
C SER A 142 11.39 9.74 7.77
N GLU A 143 12.47 10.05 7.08
CA GLU A 143 12.81 11.45 6.71
C GLU A 143 11.69 12.06 5.85
N ALA A 144 11.20 11.34 4.84
CA ALA A 144 10.12 11.80 3.99
C ALA A 144 8.82 12.03 4.76
N VAL A 145 8.47 11.11 5.67
CA VAL A 145 7.28 11.23 6.53
C VAL A 145 7.37 12.47 7.41
N HIS A 146 8.48 12.67 8.10
CA HIS A 146 8.67 13.84 8.98
C HIS A 146 8.65 15.16 8.19
N ALA A 147 9.30 15.18 7.01
CA ALA A 147 9.30 16.36 6.15
C ALA A 147 7.89 16.72 5.68
N ALA A 148 7.12 15.75 5.17
CA ALA A 148 5.76 15.97 4.71
C ALA A 148 4.81 16.37 5.85
N CYS A 149 4.90 15.71 7.01
CA CYS A 149 4.07 16.07 8.17
C CYS A 149 4.36 17.49 8.66
N LYS A 150 5.62 17.90 8.66
CA LYS A 150 6.02 19.27 8.99
C LYS A 150 5.50 20.29 7.97
N GLU A 151 5.61 19.98 6.69
CA GLU A 151 5.12 20.82 5.60
C GLU A 151 3.61 21.06 5.70
N TYR A 152 2.85 19.99 5.97
CA TYR A 152 1.39 20.05 6.03
C TYR A 152 0.84 20.45 7.39
N GLY A 153 1.68 20.56 8.42
CA GLY A 153 1.24 20.87 9.78
C GLY A 153 0.39 19.78 10.43
N ILE A 154 0.58 18.52 10.03
CA ILE A 154 -0.13 17.35 10.56
C ILE A 154 0.76 16.56 11.53
N GLN A 155 0.12 15.84 12.44
CA GLN A 155 0.85 14.93 13.33
C GLN A 155 1.40 13.73 12.54
N VAL A 156 2.56 13.25 12.93
CA VAL A 156 3.15 12.02 12.36
C VAL A 156 2.26 10.84 12.72
N PRO A 157 1.71 10.11 11.73
CA PRO A 157 0.88 8.94 12.00
C PRO A 157 1.72 7.74 12.47
N TYR A 158 1.07 6.75 13.06
CA TYR A 158 1.67 5.44 13.26
C TYR A 158 1.94 4.81 11.89
N ILE A 159 3.20 4.47 11.63
CA ILE A 159 3.61 3.84 10.38
C ILE A 159 3.62 2.33 10.54
N TYR A 160 2.96 1.64 9.61
CA TYR A 160 2.91 0.18 9.53
C TYR A 160 3.56 -0.29 8.24
N ILE A 161 4.23 -1.44 8.31
CA ILE A 161 4.78 -2.16 7.16
C ILE A 161 4.38 -3.63 7.24
N GLU A 162 4.35 -4.31 6.09
CA GLU A 162 3.92 -5.71 5.96
C GLU A 162 5.02 -6.58 5.32
N PRO A 163 6.16 -6.81 5.96
CA PRO A 163 7.35 -7.43 5.36
C PRO A 163 7.26 -8.97 5.32
N GLY A 164 6.21 -9.54 4.75
CA GLY A 164 5.96 -10.99 4.74
C GLY A 164 7.10 -11.82 4.13
N ARG A 165 7.36 -11.61 2.83
CA ARG A 165 8.38 -12.33 2.08
C ARG A 165 9.76 -12.24 2.73
N SER A 166 10.19 -11.06 3.06
CA SER A 166 11.53 -10.80 3.60
C SER A 166 11.78 -11.33 5.01
N ILE A 167 10.73 -11.76 5.72
CA ILE A 167 10.87 -12.45 7.01
C ILE A 167 11.02 -13.97 6.83
N VAL A 168 10.28 -14.58 5.90
CA VAL A 168 10.12 -16.05 5.88
C VAL A 168 10.66 -16.75 4.62
N CYS A 169 11.05 -16.03 3.59
CA CYS A 169 11.39 -16.64 2.29
C CYS A 169 12.59 -17.61 2.36
N GLU A 170 13.56 -17.33 3.22
CA GLU A 170 14.74 -18.20 3.40
C GLU A 170 14.47 -19.42 4.29
N ALA A 171 13.32 -19.42 4.97
CA ALA A 171 12.95 -20.49 5.91
C ALA A 171 12.22 -21.67 5.25
N GLY A 172 11.87 -21.59 3.96
CA GLY A 172 11.06 -22.58 3.28
C GLY A 172 11.45 -22.84 1.84
N LEU A 173 11.07 -24.04 1.35
CA LEU A 173 11.22 -24.47 -0.03
C LEU A 173 9.87 -24.95 -0.56
N THR A 174 9.60 -24.65 -1.84
CA THR A 174 8.48 -25.24 -2.56
C THR A 174 9.01 -26.23 -3.58
N LEU A 175 8.59 -27.49 -3.48
CA LEU A 175 8.95 -28.54 -4.41
C LEU A 175 7.83 -28.77 -5.42
N TYR A 176 8.19 -28.84 -6.68
CA TYR A 176 7.27 -29.18 -7.78
C TYR A 176 7.76 -30.41 -8.50
N THR A 177 6.85 -31.26 -8.90
CA THR A 177 7.14 -32.36 -9.84
C THR A 177 6.98 -31.82 -11.26
N VAL A 178 7.96 -32.08 -12.12
CA VAL A 178 7.86 -31.76 -13.53
C VAL A 178 6.75 -32.59 -14.15
N GLY A 179 5.76 -31.93 -14.72
CA GLY A 179 4.68 -32.57 -15.47
C GLY A 179 5.06 -32.72 -16.95
N ASP A 180 4.33 -32.08 -17.84
CA ASP A 180 4.58 -32.14 -19.27
C ASP A 180 5.69 -31.18 -19.72
N ILE A 181 6.51 -31.65 -20.64
CA ILE A 181 7.58 -30.86 -21.27
C ILE A 181 7.16 -30.51 -22.69
N LYS A 182 7.15 -29.24 -23.03
CA LYS A 182 6.89 -28.73 -24.38
C LYS A 182 8.13 -28.06 -24.95
N THR A 183 8.60 -28.54 -26.09
CA THR A 183 9.68 -27.90 -26.85
C THR A 183 9.10 -26.95 -27.90
N ILE A 184 9.57 -25.71 -27.91
CA ILE A 184 9.27 -24.72 -28.94
C ILE A 184 10.54 -24.59 -29.79
N PRO A 185 10.57 -25.14 -31.06
CA PRO A 185 11.77 -25.15 -31.89
C PRO A 185 12.37 -23.74 -32.02
N ASN A 186 13.68 -23.65 -31.89
CA ASN A 186 14.48 -22.41 -32.01
C ASN A 186 14.16 -21.31 -30.97
N VAL A 187 13.37 -21.59 -29.93
CA VAL A 187 13.03 -20.63 -28.89
C VAL A 187 13.42 -21.16 -27.52
N ARG A 188 12.79 -22.23 -27.04
CA ARG A 188 13.05 -22.85 -25.72
C ARG A 188 12.43 -24.25 -25.61
N THR A 189 12.91 -24.96 -24.64
CA THR A 189 12.29 -26.22 -24.13
C THR A 189 11.70 -25.96 -22.76
#